data_b7cf2e2589262b4f48f8745533e94aee
#
_entry.id   b7cf2e2589262b4f48f8745533e94aee
#
_cell.length_a   1.000
_cell.length_b   1.000
_cell.length_c   1.000
_cell.angle_alpha   90.00
_cell.angle_beta   90.00
_cell.angle_gamma   90.00
#
_symmetry.space_group_name_H-M   'P 1'
#
loop_
_entity.id
_entity.type
_entity.pdbx_description
1 polymer ?
#
loop_
_entity_poly.entity_id
_entity_poly.type
_entity_poly.pdbx_seq_one_letter_code
_entity_poly.pdbx_strand_id
1 'polypeptide(L)'
;MRLSDGAIIPGNRHLDATERERRIERWYRPYHTAVDAVIDAAHAHHPHPALLSVHSFTEVWRGEIRPWQVGVLWDADDRLPVPLIDRFVAEGDLLVGDNEPYTGRLKGDCMWMHGTQRGLPHAIIEIRQDLIRDAAGQKEWAERIARILRQISGRRGLALDIGEEHTGAALARFASGDYGPV
;
A
#
# COMPACT_ATOMS: atom_id res chain seq x y z
N MET A 1 -8.03 -17.33 -13.95
CA MET A 1 -7.74 -16.45 -12.78
C MET A 1 -8.95 -15.56 -12.58
N ARG A 2 -9.48 -15.52 -11.38
CA ARG A 2 -10.63 -14.70 -10.99
C ARG A 2 -10.17 -13.56 -10.09
N LEU A 3 -10.85 -12.43 -10.17
CA LEU A 3 -10.73 -11.36 -9.18
C LEU A 3 -11.37 -11.78 -7.84
N SER A 4 -11.08 -11.05 -6.79
CA SER A 4 -11.64 -11.28 -5.45
C SER A 4 -13.18 -11.23 -5.42
N ASP A 5 -13.80 -10.47 -6.33
CA ASP A 5 -15.25 -10.36 -6.49
C ASP A 5 -15.87 -11.48 -7.35
N GLY A 6 -15.07 -12.45 -7.79
CA GLY A 6 -15.49 -13.56 -8.65
C GLY A 6 -15.50 -13.26 -10.16
N ALA A 7 -15.19 -12.01 -10.56
CA ALA A 7 -15.10 -11.66 -11.98
C ALA A 7 -13.92 -12.37 -12.67
N ILE A 8 -14.10 -12.66 -13.96
CA ILE A 8 -13.03 -13.22 -14.79
C ILE A 8 -12.42 -12.08 -15.62
N ILE A 9 -11.11 -11.89 -15.50
CA ILE A 9 -10.38 -10.98 -16.37
C ILE A 9 -10.46 -11.53 -17.81
N PRO A 10 -11.05 -10.80 -18.77
CA PRO A 10 -11.29 -11.33 -20.13
C PRO A 10 -10.02 -11.83 -20.81
N GLY A 11 -8.91 -11.10 -20.70
CA GLY A 11 -7.62 -11.47 -21.27
C GLY A 11 -6.94 -12.68 -20.61
N ASN A 12 -7.49 -13.18 -19.50
CA ASN A 12 -6.97 -14.36 -18.79
C ASN A 12 -7.91 -15.58 -18.92
N ARG A 13 -9.04 -15.43 -19.65
CA ARG A 13 -10.08 -16.49 -19.72
C ARG A 13 -9.57 -17.76 -20.37
N HIS A 14 -8.79 -17.63 -21.44
CA HIS A 14 -8.30 -18.74 -22.26
C HIS A 14 -6.77 -18.78 -22.29
N LEU A 15 -6.14 -18.36 -21.19
CA LEU A 15 -4.69 -18.28 -21.08
C LEU A 15 -4.11 -19.70 -20.99
N ASP A 16 -3.25 -20.08 -21.94
CA ASP A 16 -2.46 -21.29 -21.86
C ASP A 16 -1.26 -21.14 -20.91
N ALA A 17 -0.59 -22.23 -20.61
CA ALA A 17 0.55 -22.25 -19.67
C ALA A 17 1.72 -21.42 -20.19
N THR A 18 1.98 -21.45 -21.50
CA THR A 18 3.11 -20.75 -22.13
C THR A 18 2.91 -19.24 -22.05
N GLU A 19 1.73 -18.74 -22.43
CA GLU A 19 1.41 -17.31 -22.37
C GLU A 19 1.36 -16.82 -20.91
N ARG A 20 0.85 -17.65 -19.98
CA ARG A 20 0.89 -17.33 -18.56
C ARG A 20 2.32 -17.15 -18.07
N GLU A 21 3.21 -18.07 -18.38
CA GLU A 21 4.62 -17.99 -17.98
C GLU A 21 5.31 -16.78 -18.61
N ARG A 22 5.07 -16.51 -19.90
CA ARG A 22 5.56 -15.31 -20.57
C ARG A 22 5.16 -14.01 -19.86
N ARG A 23 3.93 -13.91 -19.36
CA ARG A 23 3.46 -12.74 -18.59
C ARG A 23 4.12 -12.66 -17.22
N ILE A 24 4.29 -13.81 -16.55
CA ILE A 24 5.00 -13.88 -15.27
C ILE A 24 6.43 -13.37 -15.44
N GLU A 25 7.18 -13.89 -16.41
CA GLU A 25 8.55 -13.47 -16.67
C GLU A 25 8.67 -12.00 -17.06
N ARG A 26 7.70 -11.51 -17.85
CA ARG A 26 7.77 -10.14 -18.37
C ARG A 26 7.35 -9.07 -17.38
N TRP A 27 6.40 -9.37 -16.47
CA TRP A 27 5.77 -8.35 -15.64
C TRP A 27 5.84 -8.66 -14.14
N TYR A 28 5.54 -9.88 -13.75
CA TYR A 28 5.47 -10.26 -12.35
C TYR A 28 6.85 -10.36 -11.70
N ARG A 29 7.75 -11.18 -12.26
CA ARG A 29 9.09 -11.36 -11.70
C ARG A 29 9.90 -10.06 -11.63
N PRO A 30 9.99 -9.23 -12.70
CA PRO A 30 10.74 -7.99 -12.63
C PRO A 30 10.23 -7.05 -11.54
N TYR A 31 8.91 -6.96 -11.38
CA TYR A 31 8.32 -6.15 -10.30
C TYR A 31 8.76 -6.64 -8.92
N HIS A 32 8.57 -7.92 -8.62
CA HIS A 32 8.94 -8.48 -7.32
C HIS A 32 10.43 -8.43 -7.05
N THR A 33 11.27 -8.67 -8.07
CA THR A 33 12.72 -8.50 -7.96
C THR A 33 13.11 -7.07 -7.63
N ALA A 34 12.46 -6.07 -8.24
CA ALA A 34 12.70 -4.67 -7.92
C ALA A 34 12.28 -4.32 -6.49
N VAL A 35 11.13 -4.83 -6.03
CA VAL A 35 10.68 -4.65 -4.63
C VAL A 35 11.68 -5.27 -3.65
N ASP A 36 12.13 -6.50 -3.91
CA ASP A 36 13.14 -7.16 -3.08
C ASP A 36 14.43 -6.35 -3.00
N ALA A 37 14.92 -5.86 -4.14
CA ALA A 37 16.15 -5.05 -4.17
C ALA A 37 16.04 -3.76 -3.36
N VAL A 38 14.89 -3.08 -3.40
CA VAL A 38 14.64 -1.87 -2.59
C VAL A 38 14.62 -2.22 -1.10
N ILE A 39 13.95 -3.30 -0.72
CA ILE A 39 13.89 -3.75 0.68
C ILE A 39 15.28 -4.14 1.18
N ASP A 40 16.05 -4.88 0.39
CA ASP A 40 17.40 -5.32 0.75
C ASP A 40 18.35 -4.12 0.91
N ALA A 41 18.22 -3.11 0.05
CA ALA A 41 18.96 -1.86 0.19
C ALA A 41 18.55 -1.09 1.47
N ALA A 42 17.26 -1.06 1.81
CA ALA A 42 16.78 -0.46 3.05
C ALA A 42 17.31 -1.21 4.29
N HIS A 43 17.38 -2.54 4.24
CA HIS A 43 17.97 -3.36 5.32
C HIS A 43 19.44 -3.04 5.60
N ALA A 44 20.20 -2.59 4.61
CA ALA A 44 21.59 -2.19 4.81
C ALA A 44 21.73 -0.97 5.77
N HIS A 45 20.66 -0.17 5.89
CA HIS A 45 20.62 1.02 6.73
C HIS A 45 19.74 0.86 7.98
N HIS A 46 18.72 0.01 7.91
CA HIS A 46 17.74 -0.19 8.97
C HIS A 46 17.44 -1.67 9.18
N PRO A 47 17.50 -2.18 10.43
CA PRO A 47 17.28 -3.62 10.69
C PRO A 47 15.85 -4.07 10.37
N HIS A 48 14.86 -3.18 10.43
CA HIS A 48 13.45 -3.47 10.17
C HIS A 48 12.80 -2.35 9.36
N PRO A 49 13.08 -2.25 8.04
CA PRO A 49 12.39 -1.28 7.20
C PRO A 49 10.88 -1.60 7.17
N ALA A 50 10.05 -0.58 7.23
CA ALA A 50 8.61 -0.76 7.16
C ALA A 50 8.10 -0.61 5.72
N LEU A 51 7.11 -1.43 5.35
CA LEU A 51 6.47 -1.38 4.04
C LEU A 51 5.09 -0.76 4.17
N LEU A 52 4.82 0.26 3.38
CA LEU A 52 3.51 0.87 3.27
C LEU A 52 3.05 0.84 1.82
N SER A 53 1.91 0.20 1.58
CA SER A 53 1.22 0.27 0.29
C SER A 53 0.07 1.27 0.39
N VAL A 54 -0.09 2.12 -0.63
CA VAL A 54 -1.17 3.11 -0.67
C VAL A 54 -2.09 2.82 -1.84
N HIS A 55 -3.33 2.56 -1.54
CA HIS A 55 -4.39 2.20 -2.45
C HIS A 55 -5.59 3.13 -2.33
N SER A 56 -6.60 2.91 -3.13
CA SER A 56 -7.88 3.59 -3.03
C SER A 56 -9.04 2.66 -3.36
N PHE A 57 -10.20 2.94 -2.77
CA PHE A 57 -11.43 2.18 -2.96
C PHE A 57 -12.61 3.08 -3.34
N THR A 58 -13.61 2.51 -4.00
CA THR A 58 -14.83 3.23 -4.39
C THR A 58 -15.74 3.47 -3.21
N GLU A 59 -16.40 4.64 -3.17
CA GLU A 59 -17.38 5.04 -2.14
C GLU A 59 -18.63 4.14 -2.09
N VAL A 60 -18.94 3.51 -3.22
CA VAL A 60 -20.08 2.58 -3.36
C VAL A 60 -19.61 1.31 -4.04
N TRP A 61 -20.03 0.16 -3.53
CA TRP A 61 -19.78 -1.13 -4.13
C TRP A 61 -21.04 -1.98 -4.15
N ARG A 62 -21.50 -2.37 -5.35
CA ARG A 62 -22.74 -3.18 -5.55
C ARG A 62 -23.99 -2.59 -4.90
N GLY A 63 -24.08 -1.25 -4.84
CA GLY A 63 -25.19 -0.53 -4.22
C GLY A 63 -25.03 -0.26 -2.72
N GLU A 64 -24.00 -0.83 -2.07
CA GLU A 64 -23.70 -0.60 -0.66
C GLU A 64 -22.74 0.56 -0.50
N ILE A 65 -23.08 1.49 0.41
CA ILE A 65 -22.22 2.61 0.76
C ILE A 65 -21.07 2.12 1.65
N ARG A 66 -19.87 2.54 1.33
CA ARG A 66 -18.67 2.32 2.14
C ARG A 66 -18.40 3.58 2.97
N PRO A 67 -18.70 3.56 4.27
CA PRO A 67 -18.73 4.79 5.07
C PRO A 67 -17.33 5.29 5.45
N TRP A 68 -16.32 4.42 5.46
CA TRP A 68 -14.95 4.76 5.87
C TRP A 68 -14.31 5.75 4.90
N GLN A 69 -13.62 6.76 5.41
CA GLN A 69 -12.79 7.64 4.62
C GLN A 69 -11.43 7.02 4.33
N VAL A 70 -10.92 6.24 5.27
CA VAL A 70 -9.65 5.52 5.16
C VAL A 70 -9.77 4.14 5.80
N GLY A 71 -9.18 3.13 5.18
CA GLY A 71 -8.99 1.81 5.75
C GLY A 71 -7.50 1.53 5.96
N VAL A 72 -7.18 0.77 6.99
CA VAL A 72 -5.85 0.21 7.21
C VAL A 72 -5.98 -1.31 7.21
N LEU A 73 -5.35 -1.96 6.23
CA LEU A 73 -5.43 -3.40 6.05
C LEU A 73 -4.14 -4.06 6.52
N TRP A 74 -4.27 -5.13 7.27
CA TRP A 74 -3.15 -5.84 7.88
C TRP A 74 -3.52 -7.28 8.24
N ASP A 75 -2.50 -8.11 8.54
CA ASP A 75 -2.66 -9.52 8.91
C ASP A 75 -2.32 -9.72 10.40
N ALA A 76 -1.12 -10.16 10.71
CA ALA A 76 -0.72 -10.53 12.08
C ALA A 76 0.25 -9.53 12.73
N ASP A 77 0.95 -8.73 11.95
CA ASP A 77 1.95 -7.77 12.45
C ASP A 77 1.28 -6.43 12.77
N ASP A 78 1.20 -6.10 14.05
CA ASP A 78 0.55 -4.90 14.57
C ASP A 78 1.47 -3.67 14.68
N ARG A 79 2.77 -3.83 14.44
CA ARG A 79 3.78 -2.78 14.69
C ARG A 79 3.53 -1.50 13.92
N LEU A 80 3.06 -1.58 12.67
CA LEU A 80 2.74 -0.42 11.84
C LEU A 80 1.24 -0.12 11.82
N PRO A 81 0.31 -1.09 11.58
CA PRO A 81 -1.11 -0.79 11.40
C PRO A 81 -1.78 -0.22 12.64
N VAL A 82 -1.52 -0.75 13.84
CA VAL A 82 -2.17 -0.26 15.05
C VAL A 82 -1.83 1.21 15.34
N PRO A 83 -0.55 1.64 15.34
CA PRO A 83 -0.23 3.06 15.46
C PRO A 83 -0.81 3.95 14.35
N LEU A 84 -0.95 3.44 13.11
CA LEU A 84 -1.61 4.17 12.02
C LEU A 84 -3.08 4.41 12.31
N ILE A 85 -3.81 3.34 12.69
CA ILE A 85 -5.24 3.41 13.05
C ILE A 85 -5.44 4.39 14.20
N ASP A 86 -4.66 4.26 15.28
CA ASP A 86 -4.75 5.15 16.44
C ASP A 86 -4.57 6.62 16.06
N ARG A 87 -3.65 6.92 15.14
CA ARG A 87 -3.41 8.29 14.70
C ARG A 87 -4.49 8.82 13.78
N PHE A 88 -5.00 8.02 12.85
CA PHE A 88 -6.13 8.42 12.02
C PHE A 88 -7.38 8.68 12.87
N VAL A 89 -7.66 7.82 13.85
CA VAL A 89 -8.79 8.00 14.78
C VAL A 89 -8.63 9.25 15.63
N ALA A 90 -7.40 9.55 16.09
CA ALA A 90 -7.11 10.71 16.92
C ALA A 90 -7.27 12.05 16.17
N GLU A 91 -7.34 12.07 14.84
CA GLU A 91 -7.67 13.28 14.07
C GLU A 91 -9.12 13.73 14.27
N GLY A 92 -10.03 12.82 14.60
CA GLY A 92 -11.41 13.11 15.00
C GLY A 92 -12.36 13.46 13.86
N ASP A 93 -11.88 13.55 12.62
CA ASP A 93 -12.64 13.92 11.42
C ASP A 93 -12.88 12.72 10.47
N LEU A 94 -12.36 11.53 10.81
CA LEU A 94 -12.38 10.36 9.95
C LEU A 94 -13.11 9.17 10.60
N LEU A 95 -13.91 8.46 9.80
CA LEU A 95 -14.30 7.10 10.11
C LEU A 95 -13.27 6.15 9.52
N VAL A 96 -12.47 5.54 10.39
CA VAL A 96 -11.35 4.68 10.05
C VAL A 96 -11.79 3.22 10.02
N GLY A 97 -11.46 2.50 8.96
CA GLY A 97 -11.69 1.07 8.83
C GLY A 97 -10.47 0.27 9.31
N ASP A 98 -10.67 -0.64 10.26
CA ASP A 98 -9.69 -1.65 10.64
C ASP A 98 -9.98 -2.93 9.86
N ASN A 99 -9.13 -3.26 8.87
CA ASN A 99 -9.41 -4.30 7.88
C ASN A 99 -10.77 -4.10 7.16
N GLU A 100 -11.09 -2.84 6.82
CA GLU A 100 -12.25 -2.43 6.05
C GLU A 100 -11.84 -1.42 4.96
N PRO A 101 -12.45 -1.46 3.77
CA PRO A 101 -13.51 -2.37 3.29
C PRO A 101 -12.99 -3.75 2.83
N TYR A 102 -11.73 -4.03 2.96
CA TYR A 102 -11.08 -5.29 2.61
C TYR A 102 -10.26 -5.81 3.79
N THR A 103 -9.81 -7.06 3.71
CA THR A 103 -8.87 -7.63 4.70
C THR A 103 -7.45 -7.64 4.16
N GLY A 104 -6.46 -7.37 5.02
CA GLY A 104 -5.04 -7.57 4.72
C GLY A 104 -4.56 -9.02 4.80
N ARG A 105 -5.44 -9.97 5.13
CA ARG A 105 -5.12 -11.40 5.31
C ARG A 105 -5.17 -12.16 3.98
N LEU A 106 -4.40 -11.70 2.99
CA LEU A 106 -4.39 -12.26 1.63
C LEU A 106 -3.08 -12.98 1.36
N LYS A 107 -3.04 -14.26 1.70
CA LYS A 107 -1.87 -15.11 1.45
C LYS A 107 -1.48 -15.12 -0.03
N GLY A 108 -0.23 -14.76 -0.31
CA GLY A 108 0.35 -14.74 -1.65
C GLY A 108 0.19 -13.40 -2.38
N ASP A 109 -0.35 -12.38 -1.75
CA ASP A 109 -0.29 -11.01 -2.28
C ASP A 109 1.10 -10.37 -2.04
N CYS A 110 1.28 -9.15 -2.55
CA CYS A 110 2.54 -8.42 -2.47
C CYS A 110 2.95 -8.17 -1.00
N MET A 111 2.02 -7.76 -0.14
CA MET A 111 2.32 -7.44 1.26
C MET A 111 2.59 -8.70 2.08
N TRP A 112 1.91 -9.81 1.78
CA TRP A 112 2.22 -11.09 2.39
C TRP A 112 3.63 -11.57 2.00
N MET A 113 4.00 -11.48 0.71
CA MET A 113 5.30 -11.94 0.21
C MET A 113 6.46 -11.12 0.76
N HIS A 114 6.35 -9.80 0.73
CA HIS A 114 7.45 -8.90 1.06
C HIS A 114 7.41 -8.41 2.52
N GLY A 115 6.24 -8.38 3.14
CA GLY A 115 6.04 -7.99 4.54
C GLY A 115 5.96 -9.19 5.47
N THR A 116 4.85 -9.94 5.42
CA THR A 116 4.57 -11.04 6.36
C THR A 116 5.67 -12.09 6.34
N GLN A 117 6.05 -12.61 5.15
CA GLN A 117 7.06 -13.66 5.05
C GLN A 117 8.47 -13.21 5.47
N ARG A 118 8.75 -11.92 5.36
CA ARG A 118 10.03 -11.33 5.76
C ARG A 118 10.03 -10.81 7.20
N GLY A 119 8.92 -10.89 7.91
CA GLY A 119 8.77 -10.41 9.28
C GLY A 119 8.95 -8.89 9.42
N LEU A 120 8.63 -8.14 8.37
CA LEU A 120 8.75 -6.69 8.33
C LEU A 120 7.44 -6.02 8.77
N PRO A 121 7.51 -4.89 9.50
CA PRO A 121 6.32 -4.07 9.75
C PRO A 121 5.71 -3.63 8.43
N HIS A 122 4.41 -3.86 8.24
CA HIS A 122 3.75 -3.50 6.99
C HIS A 122 2.27 -3.21 7.17
N ALA A 123 1.72 -2.37 6.30
CA ALA A 123 0.31 -2.06 6.23
C ALA A 123 -0.09 -1.63 4.81
N ILE A 124 -1.36 -1.75 4.48
CA ILE A 124 -1.97 -1.13 3.30
C ILE A 124 -2.89 -0.03 3.79
N ILE A 125 -2.75 1.18 3.24
CA ILE A 125 -3.71 2.26 3.41
C ILE A 125 -4.63 2.27 2.19
N GLU A 126 -5.92 2.26 2.43
CA GLU A 126 -6.98 2.39 1.42
C GLU A 126 -7.70 3.72 1.63
N ILE A 127 -7.60 4.66 0.67
CA ILE A 127 -8.26 5.97 0.73
C ILE A 127 -9.52 5.93 -0.12
N ARG A 128 -10.65 6.45 0.37
CA ARG A 128 -11.87 6.52 -0.42
C ARG A 128 -11.71 7.50 -1.59
N GLN A 129 -12.02 7.05 -2.81
CA GLN A 129 -11.66 7.73 -4.06
C GLN A 129 -12.25 9.14 -4.22
N ASP A 130 -13.41 9.42 -3.63
CA ASP A 130 -14.02 10.75 -3.65
C ASP A 130 -13.14 11.82 -2.99
N LEU A 131 -12.29 11.43 -2.04
CA LEU A 131 -11.41 12.32 -1.27
C LEU A 131 -10.11 12.68 -2.00
N ILE A 132 -9.78 11.94 -3.07
CA ILE A 132 -8.54 12.11 -3.84
C ILE A 132 -8.79 12.29 -5.34
N ARG A 133 -9.98 12.78 -5.71
CA ARG A 133 -10.35 12.99 -7.13
C ARG A 133 -9.54 14.08 -7.81
N ASP A 134 -9.13 15.09 -7.06
CA ASP A 134 -8.40 16.23 -7.58
C ASP A 134 -7.06 16.42 -6.87
N ALA A 135 -6.24 17.31 -7.43
CA ALA A 135 -4.89 17.58 -6.92
C ALA A 135 -4.89 18.13 -5.48
N ALA A 136 -5.93 18.83 -5.06
CA ALA A 136 -6.05 19.39 -3.71
C ALA A 136 -6.26 18.27 -2.70
N GLY A 137 -7.20 17.35 -2.95
CA GLY A 137 -7.43 16.18 -2.11
C GLY A 137 -6.23 15.23 -2.09
N GLN A 138 -5.58 15.00 -3.24
CA GLN A 138 -4.36 14.17 -3.30
C GLN A 138 -3.25 14.76 -2.43
N LYS A 139 -3.04 16.09 -2.49
CA LYS A 139 -2.06 16.77 -1.66
C LYS A 139 -2.40 16.68 -0.17
N GLU A 140 -3.65 16.96 0.19
CA GLU A 140 -4.12 16.87 1.59
C GLU A 140 -3.85 15.47 2.17
N TRP A 141 -4.24 14.41 1.47
CA TRP A 141 -4.02 13.05 1.92
C TRP A 141 -2.56 12.66 1.99
N ALA A 142 -1.74 13.10 1.03
CA ALA A 142 -0.30 12.87 1.07
C ALA A 142 0.35 13.54 2.27
N GLU A 143 0.00 14.80 2.58
CA GLU A 143 0.48 15.53 3.74
C GLU A 143 0.00 14.91 5.06
N ARG A 144 -1.25 14.46 5.12
CA ARG A 144 -1.84 13.77 6.28
C ARG A 144 -1.08 12.48 6.59
N ILE A 145 -0.91 11.62 5.61
CA ILE A 145 -0.18 10.36 5.76
C ILE A 145 1.26 10.62 6.18
N ALA A 146 1.95 11.53 5.50
CA ALA A 146 3.34 11.88 5.83
C ALA A 146 3.48 12.42 7.26
N ARG A 147 2.56 13.24 7.73
CA ARG A 147 2.52 13.75 9.10
C ARG A 147 2.34 12.61 10.10
N ILE A 148 1.39 11.71 9.87
CA ILE A 148 1.11 10.56 10.73
C ILE A 148 2.33 9.62 10.80
N LEU A 149 2.94 9.32 9.66
CA LEU A 149 4.14 8.47 9.61
C LEU A 149 5.28 9.07 10.43
N ARG A 150 5.53 10.40 10.34
CA ARG A 150 6.54 11.05 11.19
C ARG A 150 6.21 10.94 12.69
N GLN A 151 4.93 11.00 13.07
CA GLN A 151 4.52 10.90 14.48
C GLN A 151 4.69 9.49 15.06
N ILE A 152 4.60 8.45 14.24
CA ILE A 152 4.77 7.06 14.67
C ILE A 152 6.21 6.55 14.48
N SER A 153 7.03 7.26 13.69
CA SER A 153 8.45 6.96 13.51
C SER A 153 9.18 6.98 14.87
N GLY A 154 10.04 6.01 15.09
CA GLY A 154 10.77 5.85 16.35
C GLY A 154 10.01 5.13 17.47
N ARG A 155 8.77 4.71 17.26
CA ARG A 155 8.05 3.87 18.22
C ARG A 155 8.45 2.40 18.06
N ARG A 156 8.78 1.72 19.18
CA ARG A 156 8.99 0.26 19.36
C ARG A 156 9.34 -0.52 18.08
N GLY A 157 10.57 -0.38 17.58
CA GLY A 157 11.05 -1.18 16.45
C GLY A 157 10.55 -0.74 15.06
N LEU A 158 9.88 0.41 14.95
CA LEU A 158 9.58 1.07 13.70
C LEU A 158 10.70 2.04 13.37
N ALA A 159 11.66 1.62 12.55
CA ALA A 159 12.59 2.54 11.90
C ALA A 159 11.94 2.98 10.58
N LEU A 160 11.07 3.98 10.65
CA LEU A 160 10.61 4.69 9.46
C LEU A 160 11.62 5.80 9.20
N ASP A 161 12.60 5.55 8.35
CA ASP A 161 13.38 6.64 7.75
C ASP A 161 12.55 7.27 6.64
N ILE A 162 11.75 8.25 7.02
CA ILE A 162 11.11 9.15 6.08
C ILE A 162 12.12 10.26 5.83
N GLY A 163 13.24 9.91 5.15
CA GLY A 163 14.26 10.88 4.79
C GLY A 163 13.62 12.05 4.05
N GLU A 164 13.84 13.28 4.55
CA GLU A 164 13.28 14.49 3.94
C GLU A 164 13.70 14.65 2.46
N GLU A 165 14.87 14.14 2.08
CA GLU A 165 15.38 14.15 0.71
C GLU A 165 14.63 13.19 -0.23
N HIS A 166 14.13 12.05 0.26
CA HIS A 166 13.46 11.05 -0.59
C HIS A 166 11.98 11.37 -0.82
N THR A 167 11.31 12.03 0.13
CA THR A 167 9.90 12.42 -0.01
C THR A 167 9.71 13.51 -1.06
N GLY A 168 10.61 14.48 -1.12
CA GLY A 168 10.57 15.55 -2.13
C GLY A 168 10.81 15.04 -3.55
N ALA A 169 11.80 14.14 -3.73
CA ALA A 169 12.14 13.58 -5.04
C ALA A 169 11.09 12.58 -5.55
N ALA A 170 10.51 11.76 -4.68
CA ALA A 170 9.44 10.83 -5.03
C ALA A 170 8.15 11.56 -5.39
N LEU A 171 7.75 12.57 -4.62
CA LEU A 171 6.58 13.41 -4.91
C LEU A 171 6.79 14.26 -6.18
N ALA A 172 7.99 14.78 -6.43
CA ALA A 172 8.30 15.52 -7.65
C ALA A 172 8.25 14.62 -8.89
N ARG A 173 8.74 13.38 -8.82
CA ARG A 173 8.63 12.39 -9.91
C ARG A 173 7.18 11.97 -10.15
N PHE A 174 6.39 11.80 -9.10
CA PHE A 174 4.96 11.51 -9.22
C PHE A 174 4.19 12.66 -9.87
N ALA A 175 4.51 13.91 -9.51
CA ALA A 175 3.88 15.10 -10.06
C ALA A 175 4.33 15.41 -11.50
N SER A 176 5.55 15.02 -11.90
CA SER A 176 6.07 15.25 -13.25
C SER A 176 5.71 14.17 -14.26
N GLY A 177 5.17 13.02 -13.81
CA GLY A 177 4.92 11.87 -14.68
C GLY A 177 6.18 11.21 -15.25
N ASP A 178 7.35 11.57 -14.74
CA ASP A 178 8.64 11.04 -15.18
C ASP A 178 8.96 9.74 -14.43
N TYR A 179 8.47 8.65 -14.96
CA TYR A 179 8.69 7.31 -14.40
C TYR A 179 10.01 6.65 -14.82
N GLY A 180 10.91 7.40 -15.50
CA GLY A 180 12.16 6.84 -15.98
C GLY A 180 11.98 5.71 -17.02
N PRO A 181 13.03 5.33 -17.76
CA PRO A 181 12.94 4.18 -18.64
C PRO A 181 12.78 2.90 -17.81
N VAL A 182 11.75 2.12 -18.16
CA VAL A 182 11.49 0.76 -17.65
C VAL A 182 12.54 -0.19 -18.22
#